data_49a9cc5eefa261fce22dfb2c1f42bd1e
#
_entry.id   49a9cc5eefa261fce22dfb2c1f42bd1e
#
_cell.length_a   1.000
_cell.length_b   1.000
_cell.length_c   1.000
_cell.angle_alpha   90.00
_cell.angle_beta   90.00
_cell.angle_gamma   90.00
#
_symmetry.space_group_name_H-M   'P 1'
#
loop_
_entity.id
_entity.type
_entity.pdbx_description
1 polymer ?
#
loop_
_entity_poly.entity_id
_entity_poly.type
_entity_poly.pdbx_seq_one_letter_code
_entity_poly.pdbx_strand_id
1 'polypeptide(L)'
;PICDDIINENISGVILFSKNVLTSVMEKKYTPKNIISPNQLKKLIKQIKKLSPNKLFIAIDEEGGQISRLPSSLGFNATTLSHKQLGEKNDTKLTYKEAKKIAETLNDLGINVNFAPCIDLAINKESPIIYKKERSFSDKPQIVAKHAQAYIQAHNKYKILTVAKHF
;
A
#
# COMPACT_ATOMS: atom_id res chain seq x y z
N PRO A 1 -21.90 5.45 11.45
CA PRO A 1 -20.86 4.41 11.20
C PRO A 1 -20.57 4.31 9.71
N ILE A 2 -19.42 3.76 9.32
CA ILE A 2 -18.99 3.68 7.90
C ILE A 2 -20.03 3.04 6.98
N CYS A 3 -20.88 2.16 7.49
CA CYS A 3 -21.96 1.55 6.71
C CYS A 3 -22.98 2.59 6.27
N ASP A 4 -23.36 3.48 7.18
CA ASP A 4 -24.33 4.56 6.88
C ASP A 4 -23.74 5.58 5.92
N ASP A 5 -22.43 5.88 6.07
CA ASP A 5 -21.71 6.77 5.17
C ASP A 5 -21.67 6.20 3.74
N ILE A 6 -21.43 4.87 3.61
CA ILE A 6 -21.42 4.20 2.30
C ILE A 6 -22.79 4.21 1.64
N ILE A 7 -23.85 3.97 2.42
CA ILE A 7 -25.22 3.84 1.91
C ILE A 7 -25.84 5.21 1.62
N ASN A 8 -25.68 6.16 2.54
CA ASN A 8 -26.44 7.40 2.53
C ASN A 8 -25.65 8.58 1.92
N GLU A 9 -24.32 8.63 2.10
CA GLU A 9 -23.48 9.75 1.66
C GLU A 9 -22.80 9.49 0.31
N ASN A 10 -23.07 8.35 -0.32
CA ASN A 10 -22.57 7.98 -1.66
C ASN A 10 -21.05 8.13 -1.81
N ILE A 11 -20.28 7.74 -0.78
CA ILE A 11 -18.82 7.82 -0.81
C ILE A 11 -18.24 6.94 -1.90
N SER A 12 -17.17 7.41 -2.56
CA SER A 12 -16.54 6.71 -3.70
C SER A 12 -15.55 5.65 -3.30
N GLY A 13 -15.09 5.64 -2.05
CA GLY A 13 -14.11 4.64 -1.59
C GLY A 13 -13.72 4.76 -0.13
N VAL A 14 -12.95 3.78 0.31
CA VAL A 14 -12.42 3.69 1.68
C VAL A 14 -10.95 3.36 1.67
N ILE A 15 -10.20 3.82 2.68
CA ILE A 15 -8.81 3.46 2.90
C ILE A 15 -8.67 2.56 4.14
N LEU A 16 -7.83 1.53 4.04
CA LEU A 16 -7.62 0.54 5.07
C LEU A 16 -6.27 0.72 5.78
N PHE A 17 -6.27 0.53 7.10
CA PHE A 17 -5.08 0.66 7.95
C PHE A 17 -4.96 -0.51 8.92
N SER A 18 -3.73 -0.98 9.15
CA SER A 18 -3.45 -2.02 10.16
C SER A 18 -3.41 -1.46 11.58
N LYS A 19 -2.94 -0.21 11.75
CA LYS A 19 -2.69 0.41 13.06
C LYS A 19 -3.59 1.62 13.27
N ASN A 20 -4.19 1.70 14.44
CA ASN A 20 -4.80 2.93 14.94
C ASN A 20 -3.68 3.82 15.54
N VAL A 21 -3.29 4.87 14.82
CA VAL A 21 -2.15 5.71 15.18
C VAL A 21 -2.41 6.45 16.49
N LEU A 22 -3.57 7.07 16.66
CA LEU A 22 -3.91 7.84 17.87
C LEU A 22 -3.88 6.97 19.11
N THR A 23 -4.65 5.88 19.13
CA THR A 23 -4.71 4.97 20.28
C THR A 23 -3.37 4.30 20.54
N SER A 24 -2.63 3.92 19.51
CA SER A 24 -1.32 3.30 19.68
C SER A 24 -0.26 4.23 20.25
N VAL A 25 -0.34 5.53 19.97
CA VAL A 25 0.55 6.53 20.58
C VAL A 25 0.18 6.77 22.03
N MET A 26 -1.11 6.94 22.34
CA MET A 26 -1.59 7.19 23.70
C MET A 26 -1.33 6.00 24.63
N GLU A 27 -1.60 4.78 24.17
CA GLU A 27 -1.45 3.56 24.97
C GLU A 27 -0.03 2.96 24.91
N LYS A 28 0.88 3.52 24.11
CA LYS A 28 2.24 3.00 23.87
C LYS A 28 2.30 1.53 23.45
N LYS A 29 1.24 1.02 22.82
CA LYS A 29 1.14 -0.35 22.31
C LYS A 29 0.49 -0.41 20.93
N TYR A 30 0.69 -1.52 20.23
CA TYR A 30 0.00 -1.75 18.94
C TYR A 30 -1.51 -1.91 19.19
N THR A 31 -2.29 -1.04 18.57
CA THR A 31 -3.76 -1.13 18.56
C THR A 31 -4.21 -1.31 17.12
N PRO A 32 -4.83 -2.46 16.78
CA PRO A 32 -5.29 -2.71 15.42
C PRO A 32 -6.42 -1.75 15.04
N LYS A 33 -6.50 -1.42 13.75
CA LYS A 33 -7.61 -0.62 13.19
C LYS A 33 -8.60 -1.52 12.46
N ASN A 34 -8.47 -1.66 11.16
CA ASN A 34 -9.39 -2.46 10.36
C ASN A 34 -8.72 -3.61 9.59
N ILE A 35 -7.42 -3.84 9.82
CA ILE A 35 -6.66 -4.98 9.29
C ILE A 35 -6.12 -5.79 10.47
N ILE A 36 -6.58 -7.03 10.64
CA ILE A 36 -6.23 -7.90 11.75
C ILE A 36 -5.66 -9.24 11.23
N SER A 37 -6.23 -9.78 10.17
CA SER A 37 -5.77 -11.01 9.52
C SER A 37 -6.28 -11.08 8.06
N PRO A 38 -5.71 -11.94 7.20
CA PRO A 38 -6.16 -12.09 5.81
C PRO A 38 -7.64 -12.46 5.70
N ASN A 39 -8.10 -13.42 6.49
CA ASN A 39 -9.50 -13.89 6.46
C ASN A 39 -10.47 -12.81 6.95
N GLN A 40 -10.12 -12.12 8.05
CA GLN A 40 -10.93 -11.01 8.55
C GLN A 40 -11.03 -9.91 7.50
N LEU A 41 -9.91 -9.54 6.88
CA LEU A 41 -9.87 -8.46 5.89
C LEU A 41 -10.68 -8.80 4.64
N LYS A 42 -10.56 -10.03 4.10
CA LYS A 42 -11.41 -10.50 2.98
C LYS A 42 -12.90 -10.40 3.32
N LYS A 43 -13.29 -10.81 4.52
CA LYS A 43 -14.69 -10.74 4.98
C LYS A 43 -15.17 -9.29 5.07
N LEU A 44 -14.36 -8.40 5.64
CA LEU A 44 -14.64 -6.97 5.76
C LEU A 44 -14.84 -6.33 4.37
N ILE A 45 -13.89 -6.53 3.45
CA ILE A 45 -13.97 -5.98 2.09
C ILE A 45 -15.22 -6.49 1.35
N LYS A 46 -15.53 -7.78 1.49
CA LYS A 46 -16.76 -8.35 0.90
C LYS A 46 -18.03 -7.69 1.45
N GLN A 47 -18.06 -7.40 2.76
CA GLN A 47 -19.18 -6.72 3.40
C GLN A 47 -19.31 -5.29 2.90
N ILE A 48 -18.22 -4.51 2.88
CA ILE A 48 -18.18 -3.13 2.39
C ILE A 48 -18.68 -3.05 0.93
N LYS A 49 -18.18 -3.93 0.06
CA LYS A 49 -18.60 -3.97 -1.35
C LYS A 49 -20.08 -4.28 -1.56
N LYS A 50 -20.71 -4.98 -0.63
CA LYS A 50 -22.15 -5.28 -0.70
C LYS A 50 -23.03 -4.10 -0.30
N LEU A 51 -22.51 -3.16 0.46
CA LEU A 51 -23.27 -1.98 0.94
C LEU A 51 -23.40 -0.91 -0.14
N SER A 52 -22.49 -0.86 -1.10
CA SER A 52 -22.50 0.15 -2.15
C SER A 52 -23.17 -0.35 -3.42
N PRO A 53 -24.09 0.41 -4.01
CA PRO A 53 -24.65 0.11 -5.33
C PRO A 53 -23.62 0.28 -6.45
N ASN A 54 -22.57 1.06 -6.20
CA ASN A 54 -21.50 1.37 -7.13
C ASN A 54 -20.20 0.63 -6.79
N LYS A 55 -19.26 0.57 -7.75
CA LYS A 55 -17.92 0.06 -7.50
C LYS A 55 -17.15 1.03 -6.60
N LEU A 56 -16.84 0.58 -5.37
CA LEU A 56 -16.01 1.34 -4.44
C LEU A 56 -14.52 1.19 -4.74
N PHE A 57 -13.77 2.26 -4.54
CA PHE A 57 -12.32 2.21 -4.36
C PHE A 57 -12.01 1.68 -2.96
N ILE A 58 -11.35 0.53 -2.91
CA ILE A 58 -10.81 -0.02 -1.66
C ILE A 58 -9.31 0.20 -1.71
N ALA A 59 -8.82 1.15 -0.94
CA ALA A 59 -7.46 1.67 -1.01
C ALA A 59 -6.60 1.23 0.17
N ILE A 60 -5.28 1.17 -0.06
CA ILE A 60 -4.27 0.87 0.95
C ILE A 60 -2.95 1.57 0.63
N ASP A 61 -2.10 1.80 1.64
CA ASP A 61 -0.69 2.19 1.49
C ASP A 61 0.21 0.94 1.60
N GLU A 62 0.38 0.20 0.54
CA GLU A 62 1.28 -0.97 0.50
C GLU A 62 2.43 -0.72 -0.44
N GLU A 63 3.47 0.01 0.05
CA GLU A 63 4.65 0.36 -0.75
C GLU A 63 5.66 -0.79 -0.80
N GLY A 64 5.66 -1.61 0.23
CA GLY A 64 6.70 -2.59 0.53
C GLY A 64 7.69 -2.08 1.60
N GLY A 65 8.63 -2.94 2.00
CA GLY A 65 9.60 -2.61 3.04
C GLY A 65 8.95 -2.17 4.35
N GLN A 66 9.35 -1.00 4.84
CA GLN A 66 8.84 -0.44 6.10
C GLN A 66 7.43 0.15 5.99
N ILE A 67 6.94 0.43 4.79
CA ILE A 67 5.60 0.99 4.56
C ILE A 67 4.68 -0.10 4.05
N SER A 68 4.22 -0.90 4.98
CA SER A 68 3.28 -2.00 4.74
C SER A 68 2.13 -1.95 5.76
N ARG A 69 0.93 -2.23 5.27
CA ARG A 69 -0.26 -2.45 6.09
C ARG A 69 -0.63 -3.93 6.19
N LEU A 70 0.13 -4.77 5.47
CA LEU A 70 -0.07 -6.23 5.39
C LEU A 70 1.16 -6.98 5.92
N PRO A 71 1.58 -6.75 7.19
CA PRO A 71 2.79 -7.35 7.72
C PRO A 71 2.64 -8.86 7.92
N SER A 72 3.74 -9.59 7.80
CA SER A 72 3.78 -11.05 8.03
C SER A 72 3.35 -11.44 9.45
N SER A 73 3.57 -10.57 10.44
CA SER A 73 3.11 -10.77 11.82
C SER A 73 1.59 -10.90 11.97
N LEU A 74 0.82 -10.42 11.00
CA LEU A 74 -0.63 -10.60 10.91
C LEU A 74 -1.03 -11.73 9.96
N GLY A 75 -0.09 -12.55 9.49
CA GLY A 75 -0.33 -13.69 8.61
C GLY A 75 -0.44 -13.35 7.12
N PHE A 76 0.00 -12.15 6.68
CA PHE A 76 0.04 -11.79 5.27
C PHE A 76 1.35 -12.24 4.61
N ASN A 77 1.28 -12.61 3.32
CA ASN A 77 2.44 -12.96 2.51
C ASN A 77 2.80 -11.84 1.52
N ALA A 78 2.86 -10.61 2.01
CA ALA A 78 3.11 -9.42 1.20
C ALA A 78 4.47 -8.75 1.50
N THR A 79 5.32 -9.37 2.33
CA THR A 79 6.63 -8.82 2.67
C THR A 79 7.52 -8.75 1.44
N THR A 80 7.99 -7.54 1.12
CA THR A 80 8.82 -7.24 -0.03
C THR A 80 9.98 -6.34 0.35
N LEU A 81 10.93 -6.16 -0.57
CA LEU A 81 12.01 -5.20 -0.42
C LEU A 81 11.48 -3.76 -0.40
N SER A 82 12.18 -2.86 0.30
CA SER A 82 11.89 -1.43 0.27
C SER A 82 12.27 -0.83 -1.10
N HIS A 83 11.70 0.34 -1.44
CA HIS A 83 12.08 1.05 -2.67
C HIS A 83 13.57 1.35 -2.71
N LYS A 84 14.19 1.74 -1.58
CA LYS A 84 15.63 1.95 -1.48
C LYS A 84 16.41 0.69 -1.86
N GLN A 85 16.09 -0.44 -1.26
CA GLN A 85 16.75 -1.71 -1.56
C GLN A 85 16.61 -2.12 -3.02
N LEU A 86 15.44 -1.88 -3.63
CA LEU A 86 15.20 -2.12 -5.05
C LEU A 86 16.03 -1.18 -5.93
N GLY A 87 16.08 0.10 -5.59
CA GLY A 87 16.86 1.10 -6.31
C GLY A 87 18.38 0.85 -6.24
N GLU A 88 18.89 0.45 -5.07
CA GLU A 88 20.31 0.08 -4.88
C GLU A 88 20.73 -1.13 -5.73
N LYS A 89 19.83 -2.11 -5.89
CA LYS A 89 20.05 -3.26 -6.79
C LYS A 89 19.95 -2.88 -8.27
N ASN A 90 19.30 -1.77 -8.57
CA ASN A 90 19.14 -1.21 -9.91
C ASN A 90 18.64 -2.25 -10.97
N ASP A 91 17.82 -3.20 -10.53
CA ASP A 91 17.21 -4.24 -11.35
C ASP A 91 15.68 -4.04 -11.40
N THR A 92 15.18 -3.56 -12.53
CA THR A 92 13.74 -3.32 -12.74
C THR A 92 12.94 -4.63 -12.86
N LYS A 93 13.57 -5.75 -13.26
CA LYS A 93 12.90 -7.06 -13.27
C LYS A 93 12.63 -7.53 -11.84
N LEU A 94 13.58 -7.28 -10.93
CA LEU A 94 13.38 -7.56 -9.51
C LEU A 94 12.28 -6.66 -8.94
N THR A 95 12.27 -5.36 -9.29
CA THR A 95 11.20 -4.45 -8.86
C THR A 95 9.83 -4.93 -9.33
N TYR A 96 9.71 -5.32 -10.59
CA TYR A 96 8.48 -5.90 -11.12
C TYR A 96 8.06 -7.15 -10.34
N LYS A 97 9.00 -8.05 -10.04
CA LYS A 97 8.73 -9.29 -9.29
C LYS A 97 8.22 -9.01 -7.88
N GLU A 98 8.85 -8.08 -7.16
CA GLU A 98 8.44 -7.71 -5.80
C GLU A 98 7.08 -6.98 -5.80
N ALA A 99 6.89 -6.02 -6.71
CA ALA A 99 5.61 -5.33 -6.89
C ALA A 99 4.46 -6.28 -7.31
N LYS A 100 4.78 -7.32 -8.09
CA LYS A 100 3.81 -8.36 -8.46
C LYS A 100 3.29 -9.11 -7.24
N LYS A 101 4.14 -9.47 -6.26
CA LYS A 101 3.70 -10.12 -5.02
C LYS A 101 2.69 -9.26 -4.25
N ILE A 102 2.96 -7.94 -4.18
CA ILE A 102 2.01 -7.00 -3.58
C ILE A 102 0.69 -7.02 -4.36
N ALA A 103 0.75 -6.82 -5.67
CA ALA A 103 -0.44 -6.74 -6.52
C ALA A 103 -1.29 -8.03 -6.46
N GLU A 104 -0.67 -9.20 -6.46
CA GLU A 104 -1.34 -10.50 -6.27
C GLU A 104 -2.09 -10.54 -4.93
N THR A 105 -1.40 -10.17 -3.86
CA THR A 105 -2.00 -10.14 -2.51
C THR A 105 -3.17 -9.16 -2.44
N LEU A 106 -3.03 -7.96 -3.00
CA LEU A 106 -4.10 -6.96 -3.02
C LEU A 106 -5.32 -7.45 -3.80
N ASN A 107 -5.10 -8.05 -4.98
CA ASN A 107 -6.16 -8.61 -5.79
C ASN A 107 -6.91 -9.74 -5.06
N ASP A 108 -6.19 -10.65 -4.42
CA ASP A 108 -6.76 -11.76 -3.64
C ASP A 108 -7.59 -11.29 -2.45
N LEU A 109 -7.23 -10.16 -1.87
CA LEU A 109 -7.99 -9.53 -0.78
C LEU A 109 -9.20 -8.74 -1.30
N GLY A 110 -9.22 -8.41 -2.59
CA GLY A 110 -10.26 -7.58 -3.21
C GLY A 110 -10.00 -6.08 -3.08
N ILE A 111 -8.77 -5.66 -2.78
CA ILE A 111 -8.30 -4.28 -2.81
C ILE A 111 -8.02 -3.90 -4.27
N ASN A 112 -8.40 -2.69 -4.69
CA ASN A 112 -8.30 -2.26 -6.09
C ASN A 112 -7.52 -0.95 -6.28
N VAL A 113 -7.07 -0.31 -5.19
CA VAL A 113 -6.22 0.89 -5.25
C VAL A 113 -5.04 0.72 -4.29
N ASN A 114 -3.83 0.99 -4.77
CA ASN A 114 -2.63 1.08 -3.95
C ASN A 114 -2.04 2.49 -4.04
N PHE A 115 -1.92 3.18 -2.91
CA PHE A 115 -1.23 4.46 -2.81
C PHE A 115 0.28 4.25 -2.82
N ALA A 116 0.77 3.78 -3.96
CA ALA A 116 2.17 3.48 -4.29
C ALA A 116 2.35 3.51 -5.82
N PRO A 117 3.57 3.68 -6.34
CA PRO A 117 4.83 3.81 -5.62
C PRO A 117 5.09 5.23 -5.09
N CYS A 118 5.98 5.33 -4.10
CA CYS A 118 6.60 6.60 -3.76
C CYS A 118 7.67 6.95 -4.81
N ILE A 119 7.54 8.13 -5.43
CA ILE A 119 8.44 8.62 -6.48
C ILE A 119 9.28 9.82 -6.05
N ASP A 120 9.25 10.17 -4.76
CA ASP A 120 10.12 11.19 -4.19
C ASP A 120 11.59 10.80 -4.37
N LEU A 121 12.45 11.81 -4.58
CA LEU A 121 13.89 11.62 -4.68
C LEU A 121 14.56 11.57 -3.30
N ALA A 122 15.56 10.71 -3.14
CA ALA A 122 16.35 10.55 -1.92
C ALA A 122 17.43 11.66 -1.75
N ILE A 123 17.10 12.90 -2.05
CA ILE A 123 18.03 14.04 -2.02
C ILE A 123 18.38 14.38 -0.57
N ASN A 124 17.37 14.52 0.29
CA ASN A 124 17.57 14.84 1.69
C ASN A 124 17.72 13.57 2.54
N LYS A 125 18.97 13.24 2.90
CA LYS A 125 19.30 12.06 3.72
C LYS A 125 18.79 12.16 5.16
N GLU A 126 18.48 13.34 5.65
CA GLU A 126 17.91 13.56 6.97
C GLU A 126 16.39 13.46 7.00
N SER A 127 15.74 13.36 5.84
CA SER A 127 14.28 13.20 5.78
C SER A 127 13.83 11.99 6.59
N PRO A 128 13.06 12.18 7.68
CA PRO A 128 12.58 11.07 8.51
C PRO A 128 11.51 10.24 7.81
N ILE A 129 10.85 10.79 6.79
CA ILE A 129 9.68 10.19 6.12
C ILE A 129 10.09 9.49 4.84
N ILE A 130 11.00 10.06 4.04
CA ILE A 130 11.39 9.48 2.75
C ILE A 130 12.65 8.63 2.91
N TYR A 131 13.77 9.24 3.34
CA TYR A 131 15.06 8.55 3.35
C TYR A 131 15.16 7.51 4.49
N LYS A 132 14.88 7.91 5.74
CA LYS A 132 14.99 7.02 6.90
C LYS A 132 13.95 5.88 6.89
N LYS A 133 12.85 6.05 6.13
CA LYS A 133 11.83 5.01 5.89
C LYS A 133 12.06 4.23 4.58
N GLU A 134 13.18 4.46 3.89
CA GLU A 134 13.57 3.72 2.69
C GLU A 134 12.54 3.75 1.55
N ARG A 135 11.79 4.86 1.44
CA ARG A 135 10.67 4.97 0.51
C ARG A 135 11.05 5.43 -0.89
N SER A 136 12.27 5.90 -1.11
CA SER A 136 12.75 6.35 -2.42
C SER A 136 13.63 5.30 -3.09
N PHE A 137 13.46 5.11 -4.39
CA PHE A 137 14.32 4.25 -5.20
C PHE A 137 15.72 4.84 -5.39
N SER A 138 15.87 6.18 -5.46
CA SER A 138 17.15 6.84 -5.72
C SER A 138 17.04 8.37 -5.54
N ASP A 139 18.19 9.02 -5.51
CA ASP A 139 18.34 10.47 -5.69
C ASP A 139 18.32 10.90 -7.18
N LYS A 140 18.35 9.94 -8.12
CA LYS A 140 18.39 10.18 -9.57
C LYS A 140 17.01 9.99 -10.19
N PRO A 141 16.41 11.01 -10.82
CA PRO A 141 15.07 10.93 -11.40
C PRO A 141 14.89 9.78 -12.39
N GLN A 142 15.90 9.50 -13.22
CA GLN A 142 15.85 8.44 -14.23
C GLN A 142 15.76 7.04 -13.60
N ILE A 143 16.43 6.84 -12.45
CA ILE A 143 16.33 5.58 -11.69
C ILE A 143 14.96 5.44 -11.08
N VAL A 144 14.44 6.51 -10.43
CA VAL A 144 13.10 6.50 -9.85
C VAL A 144 12.06 6.20 -10.92
N ALA A 145 12.12 6.89 -12.07
CA ALA A 145 11.16 6.70 -13.16
C ALA A 145 11.09 5.26 -13.69
N LYS A 146 12.24 4.62 -13.95
CA LYS A 146 12.25 3.25 -14.47
C LYS A 146 11.77 2.21 -13.46
N HIS A 147 12.09 2.38 -12.17
CA HIS A 147 11.60 1.51 -11.12
C HIS A 147 10.10 1.71 -10.87
N ALA A 148 9.63 2.97 -10.84
CA ALA A 148 8.21 3.30 -10.74
C ALA A 148 7.40 2.69 -11.90
N GLN A 149 7.91 2.77 -13.13
CA GLN A 149 7.27 2.13 -14.29
C GLN A 149 7.13 0.62 -14.12
N ALA A 150 8.18 -0.07 -13.68
CA ALA A 150 8.14 -1.51 -13.43
C ALA A 150 7.12 -1.87 -12.32
N TYR A 151 7.07 -1.06 -11.26
CA TYR A 151 6.10 -1.21 -10.16
C TYR A 151 4.66 -1.07 -10.63
N ILE A 152 4.37 -0.01 -11.40
CA ILE A 152 3.04 0.28 -11.97
C ILE A 152 2.61 -0.82 -12.93
N GLN A 153 3.50 -1.27 -13.83
CA GLN A 153 3.21 -2.35 -14.76
C GLN A 153 2.81 -3.66 -14.07
N ALA A 154 3.46 -3.98 -12.93
CA ALA A 154 3.11 -5.15 -12.15
C ALA A 154 1.69 -5.06 -11.57
N HIS A 155 1.29 -3.89 -11.06
CA HIS A 155 -0.04 -3.66 -10.52
C HIS A 155 -1.12 -3.66 -11.60
N ASN A 156 -0.85 -3.06 -12.75
CA ASN A 156 -1.78 -3.03 -13.89
C ASN A 156 -2.18 -4.43 -14.36
N LYS A 157 -1.26 -5.39 -14.31
CA LYS A 157 -1.55 -6.80 -14.65
C LYS A 157 -2.69 -7.38 -13.80
N TYR A 158 -2.84 -6.93 -12.56
CA TYR A 158 -3.89 -7.36 -11.63
C TYR A 158 -5.04 -6.37 -11.51
N LYS A 159 -5.10 -5.36 -12.41
CA LYS A 159 -6.14 -4.30 -12.41
C LYS A 159 -6.18 -3.53 -11.08
N ILE A 160 -5.04 -3.37 -10.42
CA ILE A 160 -4.88 -2.52 -9.25
C ILE A 160 -4.46 -1.13 -9.72
N LEU A 161 -5.25 -0.11 -9.41
CA LEU A 161 -4.88 1.27 -9.65
C LEU A 161 -3.74 1.67 -8.72
N THR A 162 -2.73 2.31 -9.27
CA THR A 162 -1.60 2.85 -8.52
C THR A 162 -1.68 4.37 -8.44
N VAL A 163 -1.22 4.94 -7.34
CA VAL A 163 -1.13 6.39 -7.13
C VAL A 163 0.31 6.74 -6.81
N ALA A 164 1.02 7.24 -7.81
CA ALA A 164 2.37 7.77 -7.61
C ALA A 164 2.30 8.99 -6.69
N LYS A 165 3.21 9.07 -5.70
CA LYS A 165 3.20 10.10 -4.64
C LYS A 165 4.62 10.44 -4.23
N HIS A 166 4.90 11.63 -3.66
CA HIS A 166 4.00 12.70 -3.26
C HIS A 166 4.30 13.92 -4.14
N PHE A 167 3.35 14.85 -4.29
CA PHE A 167 3.50 16.11 -5.00
C PHE A 167 3.15 17.26 -4.07
#